data_646318709275fd5cbf26ca89f25e8169
#
_entry.id   646318709275fd5cbf26ca89f25e8169
#
_cell.length_a   1.000
_cell.length_b   1.000
_cell.length_c   1.000
_cell.angle_alpha   90.00
_cell.angle_beta   90.00
_cell.angle_gamma   90.00
#
_symmetry.space_group_name_H-M   'P 1'
#
loop_
_entity.id
_entity.type
_entity.pdbx_description
1 polymer ?
#
loop_
_entity_poly.entity_id
_entity_poly.type
_entity_poly.pdbx_seq_one_letter_code
_entity_poly.pdbx_strand_id
1 'polypeptide(L)'
;MFFKDLVVLGGKITKKIFNISFFPKKHCIFAENYRETMSYNPDFDEIRPYNEEEMPVVFKELLSDRQFNLLMKGFTPWLPKGVRNFLLRLLFSGVKTAQDFQIRFMKPVVKLCIARCTKGTTFSYPKEMVKQKRYLFVSNHRDIVLDSAFLDLMLYNNGFGRTCEIGIGDNLLIYPWIKKLVRMNKCFTVRRGLTAHEMMRSSHLMSEYMHYAINEKGENIWIAQREGRAKDSDDRTQDSVLKMFAMGVEEGTSLTDALKDLHIAPLTISYEYDPCDYLKAEEFQFKRDVPGWKKSKQDDLDNMKTGIMGFKGRVHYELSPCIDEWLDEMGKKDIPRKEMFHEIAQHIDAEIHSRYRLYPCNWIAKDELDGTNNSDKYTSADKQTFEKYLNKQIAKVKVPNPDYDFLREKILTMYANPCRNWLAATGMQK
;
A
#
# COMPACT_ATOMS: atom_id res chain seq x y z
N MET A 1 -20.89 -14.36 2.59
CA MET A 1 -19.76 -15.14 3.15
C MET A 1 -18.66 -14.23 3.69
N PHE A 2 -18.19 -13.22 2.94
CA PHE A 2 -17.23 -12.18 3.35
C PHE A 2 -17.50 -11.57 4.74
N PHE A 3 -18.78 -11.34 5.08
CA PHE A 3 -19.18 -10.71 6.34
C PHE A 3 -19.19 -11.65 7.56
N LYS A 4 -19.29 -12.97 7.39
CA LYS A 4 -19.32 -13.91 8.53
C LYS A 4 -17.98 -14.07 9.22
N ASP A 5 -16.89 -14.05 8.46
CA ASP A 5 -15.55 -14.26 9.02
C ASP A 5 -15.00 -13.00 9.72
N LEU A 6 -15.44 -11.81 9.28
CA LEU A 6 -15.22 -10.55 10.01
C LEU A 6 -15.96 -10.51 11.35
N VAL A 7 -17.09 -11.25 11.47
CA VAL A 7 -17.92 -11.36 12.70
C VAL A 7 -17.19 -12.07 13.83
N VAL A 8 -16.46 -13.13 13.53
CA VAL A 8 -15.66 -13.86 14.52
C VAL A 8 -14.55 -12.98 15.10
N LEU A 9 -14.11 -12.00 14.32
CA LEU A 9 -13.14 -10.97 14.73
C LEU A 9 -13.73 -9.94 15.71
N GLY A 10 -15.02 -9.60 15.59
CA GLY A 10 -15.68 -8.55 16.40
C GLY A 10 -15.91 -8.94 17.87
N GLY A 11 -16.20 -10.21 18.16
CA GLY A 11 -16.65 -10.64 19.49
C GLY A 11 -15.67 -10.46 20.65
N LYS A 12 -14.37 -10.38 20.38
CA LYS A 12 -13.33 -10.18 21.42
C LYS A 12 -12.80 -8.77 21.56
N ILE A 13 -13.25 -7.84 20.68
CA ILE A 13 -12.64 -6.50 20.49
C ILE A 13 -13.18 -5.44 21.44
N THR A 14 -14.47 -5.49 21.75
CA THR A 14 -15.19 -4.35 22.35
C THR A 14 -14.85 -4.06 23.79
N LYS A 15 -14.37 -5.00 24.56
CA LYS A 15 -13.91 -4.73 25.94
C LYS A 15 -12.63 -3.86 25.98
N LYS A 16 -11.83 -3.81 24.88
CA LYS A 16 -10.57 -3.06 24.84
C LYS A 16 -10.67 -1.68 24.17
N ILE A 17 -11.70 -1.44 23.35
CA ILE A 17 -11.86 -0.16 22.63
C ILE A 17 -12.44 0.95 23.50
N PHE A 18 -13.22 0.60 24.55
CA PHE A 18 -13.85 1.56 25.44
C PHE A 18 -12.93 2.20 26.51
N ASN A 19 -11.66 1.79 26.60
CA ASN A 19 -10.70 2.36 27.54
C ASN A 19 -9.76 3.40 26.91
N ILE A 20 -10.23 4.20 25.97
CA ILE A 20 -9.45 5.30 25.40
C ILE A 20 -9.72 6.57 26.22
N SER A 21 -8.77 6.90 27.08
CA SER A 21 -8.77 8.17 27.84
C SER A 21 -8.64 9.38 26.91
N PHE A 22 -9.45 10.39 27.18
CA PHE A 22 -9.38 11.71 26.57
C PHE A 22 -8.10 12.44 27.02
N PHE A 23 -7.26 12.86 26.07
CA PHE A 23 -6.16 13.80 26.33
C PHE A 23 -6.37 15.11 25.56
N PRO A 24 -5.98 16.27 26.16
CA PRO A 24 -6.31 17.59 25.66
C PRO A 24 -5.40 18.07 24.50
N LYS A 25 -5.94 19.01 23.76
CA LYS A 25 -5.32 19.66 22.58
C LYS A 25 -4.11 20.52 22.96
N LYS A 26 -3.02 20.40 22.18
CA LYS A 26 -2.06 21.50 21.98
C LYS A 26 -2.16 22.00 20.55
N HIS A 27 -2.43 23.28 20.40
CA HIS A 27 -2.41 24.01 19.15
C HIS A 27 -0.97 24.35 18.78
N CYS A 28 -0.60 24.10 17.54
CA CYS A 28 0.57 24.74 16.93
C CYS A 28 0.06 25.65 15.81
N ILE A 29 0.35 26.92 15.98
CA ILE A 29 0.18 27.98 14.97
C ILE A 29 1.51 28.06 14.24
N PHE A 30 1.53 27.95 12.91
CA PHE A 30 2.67 28.30 12.07
C PHE A 30 2.26 29.22 10.93
N ALA A 31 3.13 30.19 10.71
CA ALA A 31 2.95 31.33 9.85
C ALA A 31 2.94 30.97 8.36
N GLU A 32 2.08 31.66 7.64
CA GLU A 32 1.99 31.70 6.19
C GLU A 32 3.15 32.51 5.61
N ASN A 33 3.86 31.92 4.65
CA ASN A 33 4.67 32.68 3.69
C ASN A 33 4.06 32.51 2.30
N TYR A 34 3.72 33.61 1.68
CA TYR A 34 3.16 33.74 0.34
C TYR A 34 4.10 33.11 -0.70
N ARG A 35 3.63 32.04 -1.37
CA ARG A 35 3.99 31.68 -2.75
C ARG A 35 2.76 31.91 -3.61
N GLU A 36 2.93 32.29 -4.86
CA GLU A 36 1.83 32.33 -5.82
C GLU A 36 1.17 30.96 -5.86
N THR A 37 -0.06 30.88 -5.38
CA THR A 37 -0.83 29.64 -5.24
C THR A 37 -1.19 29.12 -6.62
N MET A 38 -0.77 27.90 -6.96
CA MET A 38 -1.39 27.17 -8.06
C MET A 38 -2.91 27.18 -7.79
N SER A 39 -3.69 27.70 -8.74
CA SER A 39 -5.13 27.76 -8.60
C SER A 39 -5.68 26.34 -8.51
N TYR A 40 -6.52 26.06 -7.50
CA TYR A 40 -7.22 24.80 -7.38
C TYR A 40 -7.92 24.41 -8.69
N ASN A 41 -7.55 23.26 -9.25
CA ASN A 41 -8.20 22.73 -10.45
C ASN A 41 -9.51 22.00 -10.04
N PRO A 42 -10.70 22.45 -10.48
CA PRO A 42 -11.96 21.80 -10.14
C PRO A 42 -12.07 20.34 -10.60
N ASP A 43 -11.32 19.94 -11.62
CA ASP A 43 -11.28 18.55 -12.10
C ASP A 43 -10.70 17.59 -11.04
N PHE A 44 -9.98 18.09 -10.03
CA PHE A 44 -9.52 17.28 -8.89
C PHE A 44 -10.68 16.69 -8.08
N ASP A 45 -11.86 17.28 -8.11
CA ASP A 45 -13.05 16.77 -7.40
C ASP A 45 -13.43 15.35 -7.83
N GLU A 46 -13.08 14.95 -9.04
CA GLU A 46 -13.34 13.61 -9.54
C GLU A 46 -12.50 12.54 -8.85
N ILE A 47 -11.26 12.89 -8.44
CA ILE A 47 -10.27 11.92 -7.95
C ILE A 47 -9.87 12.12 -6.48
N ARG A 48 -9.85 13.34 -5.95
CA ARG A 48 -9.36 13.68 -4.61
C ARG A 48 -10.09 13.01 -3.45
N PRO A 49 -9.49 12.90 -2.25
CA PRO A 49 -10.19 12.64 -1.00
C PRO A 49 -11.29 13.68 -0.73
N TYR A 50 -12.22 13.35 0.15
CA TYR A 50 -13.23 14.34 0.59
C TYR A 50 -12.58 15.43 1.43
N ASN A 51 -13.04 16.68 1.24
CA ASN A 51 -12.68 17.82 2.08
C ASN A 51 -13.50 17.85 3.38
N GLU A 52 -13.17 18.81 4.26
CA GLU A 52 -13.78 18.90 5.59
C GLU A 52 -15.30 19.10 5.55
N GLU A 53 -15.81 19.83 4.58
CA GLU A 53 -17.24 20.16 4.43
C GLU A 53 -18.05 18.95 3.95
N GLU A 54 -17.46 18.09 3.14
CA GLU A 54 -18.08 16.88 2.59
C GLU A 54 -18.17 15.75 3.63
N MET A 55 -17.21 15.67 4.56
CA MET A 55 -17.06 14.56 5.50
C MET A 55 -18.34 14.25 6.30
N PRO A 56 -19.06 15.23 6.89
CA PRO A 56 -20.28 14.95 7.67
C PRO A 56 -21.41 14.39 6.81
N VAL A 57 -21.56 14.89 5.59
CA VAL A 57 -22.60 14.46 4.64
C VAL A 57 -22.36 13.03 4.22
N VAL A 58 -21.14 12.72 3.76
CA VAL A 58 -20.74 11.39 3.31
C VAL A 58 -20.84 10.36 4.44
N PHE A 59 -20.48 10.73 5.66
CA PHE A 59 -20.62 9.85 6.81
C PHE A 59 -22.08 9.53 7.13
N LYS A 60 -22.99 10.51 7.05
CA LYS A 60 -24.43 10.29 7.21
C LYS A 60 -24.96 9.31 6.16
N GLU A 61 -24.50 9.44 4.91
CA GLU A 61 -24.85 8.53 3.82
C GLU A 61 -24.32 7.12 4.08
N LEU A 62 -23.08 6.96 4.55
CA LEU A 62 -22.52 5.67 4.94
C LEU A 62 -23.34 4.98 6.04
N LEU A 63 -23.75 5.72 7.08
CA LEU A 63 -24.61 5.18 8.14
C LEU A 63 -25.98 4.72 7.64
N SER A 64 -26.44 5.26 6.52
CA SER A 64 -27.71 4.89 5.88
C SER A 64 -27.55 3.69 4.94
N ASP A 65 -26.33 3.42 4.45
CA ASP A 65 -26.05 2.34 3.52
C ASP A 65 -26.25 0.95 4.16
N ARG A 66 -27.01 0.09 3.45
CA ARG A 66 -27.35 -1.26 3.95
C ARG A 66 -26.11 -2.16 4.07
N GLN A 67 -25.23 -2.13 3.07
CA GLN A 67 -24.07 -3.01 3.03
C GLN A 67 -23.02 -2.57 4.05
N PHE A 68 -22.79 -1.26 4.20
CA PHE A 68 -21.97 -0.71 5.27
C PHE A 68 -22.51 -1.12 6.65
N ASN A 69 -23.81 -1.04 6.87
CA ASN A 69 -24.43 -1.48 8.14
C ASN A 69 -24.28 -2.99 8.38
N LEU A 70 -24.30 -3.81 7.32
CA LEU A 70 -24.02 -5.25 7.45
C LEU A 70 -22.56 -5.51 7.80
N LEU A 71 -21.63 -4.77 7.21
CA LEU A 71 -20.21 -4.81 7.59
C LEU A 71 -20.04 -4.47 9.07
N MET A 72 -20.59 -3.36 9.51
CA MET A 72 -20.49 -2.88 10.89
C MET A 72 -21.20 -3.83 11.89
N LYS A 73 -22.28 -4.49 11.50
CA LYS A 73 -22.90 -5.56 12.28
C LYS A 73 -21.95 -6.75 12.45
N GLY A 74 -21.14 -7.03 11.44
CA GLY A 74 -20.11 -8.07 11.52
C GLY A 74 -19.08 -7.81 12.63
N PHE A 75 -18.70 -6.57 12.85
CA PHE A 75 -17.78 -6.18 13.94
C PHE A 75 -18.44 -6.12 15.31
N THR A 76 -19.74 -5.84 15.38
CA THR A 76 -20.48 -5.61 16.62
C THR A 76 -21.84 -6.35 16.60
N PRO A 77 -21.85 -7.69 16.52
CA PRO A 77 -23.07 -8.46 16.30
C PRO A 77 -24.11 -8.32 17.44
N TRP A 78 -23.64 -8.04 18.66
CA TRP A 78 -24.49 -7.88 19.85
C TRP A 78 -25.12 -6.47 20.00
N LEU A 79 -24.66 -5.48 19.18
CA LEU A 79 -25.19 -4.12 19.27
C LEU A 79 -26.39 -3.94 18.32
N PRO A 80 -27.56 -3.50 18.82
CA PRO A 80 -28.67 -3.06 17.98
C PRO A 80 -28.21 -1.94 17.01
N LYS A 81 -28.80 -1.90 15.81
CA LYS A 81 -28.45 -0.91 14.76
C LYS A 81 -28.47 0.51 15.28
N GLY A 82 -29.51 0.89 16.05
CA GLY A 82 -29.65 2.24 16.59
C GLY A 82 -28.50 2.62 17.53
N VAL A 83 -28.16 1.74 18.46
CA VAL A 83 -27.05 1.94 19.43
C VAL A 83 -25.71 2.00 18.71
N ARG A 84 -25.48 1.10 17.77
CA ARG A 84 -24.27 1.08 16.96
C ARG A 84 -24.09 2.39 16.18
N ASN A 85 -25.15 2.83 15.50
CA ASN A 85 -25.09 4.08 14.72
C ASN A 85 -24.94 5.30 15.62
N PHE A 86 -25.51 5.32 16.82
CA PHE A 86 -25.28 6.37 17.80
C PHE A 86 -23.81 6.43 18.23
N LEU A 87 -23.20 5.28 18.57
CA LEU A 87 -21.79 5.18 18.94
C LEU A 87 -20.87 5.59 17.78
N LEU A 88 -21.18 5.20 16.54
CA LEU A 88 -20.43 5.61 15.36
C LEU A 88 -20.52 7.14 15.16
N ARG A 89 -21.68 7.75 15.35
CA ARG A 89 -21.85 9.22 15.29
C ARG A 89 -21.04 9.92 16.38
N LEU A 90 -21.05 9.39 17.60
CA LEU A 90 -20.27 9.94 18.70
C LEU A 90 -18.75 9.85 18.41
N LEU A 91 -18.27 8.72 17.87
CA LEU A 91 -16.89 8.57 17.45
C LEU A 91 -16.51 9.54 16.34
N PHE A 92 -17.43 9.76 15.40
CA PHE A 92 -17.22 10.65 14.26
C PHE A 92 -17.37 12.14 14.61
N SER A 93 -18.03 12.50 15.69
CA SER A 93 -18.25 13.91 16.07
C SER A 93 -16.95 14.72 16.26
N GLY A 94 -15.83 14.04 16.52
CA GLY A 94 -14.51 14.66 16.58
C GLY A 94 -13.68 14.58 15.29
N VAL A 95 -14.26 14.05 14.19
CA VAL A 95 -13.60 13.92 12.88
C VAL A 95 -13.99 15.14 12.05
N LYS A 96 -13.00 15.99 11.77
CA LYS A 96 -13.16 17.14 10.88
C LYS A 96 -12.51 16.90 9.53
N THR A 97 -11.33 16.28 9.53
CA THR A 97 -10.50 16.06 8.37
C THR A 97 -10.41 14.56 8.02
N ALA A 98 -10.01 14.24 6.80
CA ALA A 98 -9.70 12.87 6.41
C ALA A 98 -8.53 12.29 7.25
N GLN A 99 -7.59 13.13 7.72
CA GLN A 99 -6.55 12.69 8.65
C GLN A 99 -7.13 12.34 10.03
N ASP A 100 -8.09 13.11 10.55
CA ASP A 100 -8.79 12.73 11.79
C ASP A 100 -9.48 11.37 11.63
N PHE A 101 -10.08 11.11 10.46
CA PHE A 101 -10.70 9.83 10.17
C PHE A 101 -9.68 8.68 10.23
N GLN A 102 -8.52 8.83 9.60
CA GLN A 102 -7.45 7.82 9.67
C GLN A 102 -7.00 7.58 11.12
N ILE A 103 -6.80 8.65 11.89
CA ILE A 103 -6.26 8.54 13.25
C ILE A 103 -7.32 8.04 14.25
N ARG A 104 -8.54 8.53 14.17
CA ARG A 104 -9.58 8.20 15.16
C ARG A 104 -10.33 6.92 14.82
N PHE A 105 -10.57 6.68 13.52
CA PHE A 105 -11.40 5.58 13.05
C PHE A 105 -10.57 4.39 12.55
N MET A 106 -9.59 4.63 11.66
CA MET A 106 -8.83 3.56 11.03
C MET A 106 -7.67 3.04 11.89
N LYS A 107 -6.96 3.89 12.60
CA LYS A 107 -5.82 3.47 13.44
C LYS A 107 -6.14 2.34 14.44
N PRO A 108 -7.27 2.33 15.17
CA PRO A 108 -7.64 1.20 16.02
C PRO A 108 -7.82 -0.11 15.24
N VAL A 109 -8.42 -0.05 14.03
CA VAL A 109 -8.61 -1.20 13.15
C VAL A 109 -7.25 -1.73 12.68
N VAL A 110 -6.37 -0.85 12.24
CA VAL A 110 -5.01 -1.21 11.79
C VAL A 110 -4.19 -1.85 12.91
N LYS A 111 -4.23 -1.29 14.13
CA LYS A 111 -3.56 -1.88 15.30
C LYS A 111 -4.08 -3.29 15.60
N LEU A 112 -5.38 -3.51 15.43
CA LEU A 112 -5.96 -4.83 15.59
C LEU A 112 -5.48 -5.82 14.52
N CYS A 113 -5.41 -5.38 13.25
CA CYS A 113 -4.86 -6.20 12.16
C CYS A 113 -3.41 -6.59 12.48
N ILE A 114 -2.57 -5.64 12.92
CA ILE A 114 -1.19 -5.93 13.32
C ILE A 114 -1.15 -7.00 14.42
N ALA A 115 -1.94 -6.82 15.48
CA ALA A 115 -1.94 -7.74 16.62
C ALA A 115 -2.40 -9.16 16.28
N ARG A 116 -3.20 -9.33 15.21
CA ARG A 116 -3.79 -10.65 14.84
C ARG A 116 -3.08 -11.30 13.68
N CYS A 117 -2.62 -10.49 12.72
CA CYS A 117 -2.12 -10.98 11.44
C CYS A 117 -0.60 -10.90 11.32
N THR A 118 0.10 -10.40 12.36
CA THR A 118 1.57 -10.29 12.34
C THR A 118 2.21 -10.77 13.64
N LYS A 119 3.51 -11.04 13.59
CA LYS A 119 4.38 -11.18 14.78
C LYS A 119 4.95 -9.84 15.26
N GLY A 120 4.42 -8.75 14.77
CA GLY A 120 4.88 -7.39 15.02
C GLY A 120 5.35 -6.69 13.75
N THR A 121 5.40 -5.36 13.84
CA THR A 121 5.83 -4.47 12.78
C THR A 121 7.01 -3.64 13.24
N THR A 122 7.99 -3.41 12.36
CA THR A 122 9.13 -2.52 12.59
C THR A 122 9.23 -1.49 11.49
N PHE A 123 9.78 -0.32 11.81
CA PHE A 123 9.94 0.79 10.87
C PHE A 123 11.31 1.42 11.03
N SER A 124 12.02 1.61 9.91
CA SER A 124 13.31 2.28 9.84
C SER A 124 13.23 3.43 8.83
N TYR A 125 13.98 4.49 9.07
CA TYR A 125 14.09 5.63 8.17
C TYR A 125 15.45 6.33 8.41
N PRO A 126 15.99 7.05 7.39
CA PRO A 126 17.23 7.81 7.53
C PRO A 126 17.12 8.87 8.62
N LYS A 127 18.19 9.06 9.41
CA LYS A 127 18.22 10.04 10.51
C LYS A 127 18.09 11.48 10.01
N GLU A 128 18.60 11.74 8.82
CA GLU A 128 18.58 13.02 8.12
C GLU A 128 17.21 13.37 7.52
N MET A 129 16.28 12.42 7.48
CA MET A 129 14.96 12.64 6.91
C MET A 129 14.17 13.70 7.67
N VAL A 130 13.78 14.77 7.00
CA VAL A 130 13.03 15.89 7.58
C VAL A 130 11.56 15.53 7.69
N LYS A 131 11.09 15.20 8.88
CA LYS A 131 9.71 14.71 9.13
C LYS A 131 8.61 15.72 8.79
N GLN A 132 8.94 17.01 8.73
CA GLN A 132 8.02 18.09 8.38
C GLN A 132 7.92 18.32 6.87
N LYS A 133 8.88 17.84 6.09
CA LYS A 133 8.83 17.85 4.62
C LYS A 133 7.76 16.87 4.14
N ARG A 134 7.22 17.06 2.95
CA ARG A 134 6.27 16.14 2.32
C ARG A 134 6.97 15.31 1.27
N TYR A 135 6.54 14.07 1.14
CA TYR A 135 7.18 13.08 0.30
C TYR A 135 6.17 12.30 -0.53
N LEU A 136 6.57 11.95 -1.72
CA LEU A 136 5.97 10.87 -2.48
C LEU A 136 6.67 9.56 -2.11
N PHE A 137 6.03 8.73 -1.30
CA PHE A 137 6.54 7.39 -0.98
C PHE A 137 6.19 6.42 -2.10
N VAL A 138 7.22 5.92 -2.79
CA VAL A 138 7.10 4.93 -3.87
C VAL A 138 7.60 3.60 -3.36
N SER A 139 6.76 2.56 -3.39
CA SER A 139 7.11 1.27 -2.80
C SER A 139 6.83 0.06 -3.69
N ASN A 140 7.50 -1.05 -3.40
CA ASN A 140 7.00 -2.37 -3.78
C ASN A 140 5.63 -2.63 -3.11
N HIS A 141 4.85 -3.60 -3.63
CA HIS A 141 3.45 -3.78 -3.23
C HIS A 141 3.14 -5.22 -2.84
N ARG A 142 2.85 -5.46 -1.56
CA ARG A 142 2.59 -6.77 -0.96
C ARG A 142 1.11 -7.04 -0.70
N ASP A 143 0.39 -6.05 -0.13
CA ASP A 143 -1.01 -6.17 0.28
C ASP A 143 -1.84 -5.03 -0.28
N ILE A 144 -3.02 -5.33 -0.86
CA ILE A 144 -3.88 -4.33 -1.52
C ILE A 144 -4.29 -3.18 -0.57
N VAL A 145 -4.47 -3.48 0.72
CA VAL A 145 -5.04 -2.55 1.70
C VAL A 145 -4.03 -2.18 2.79
N LEU A 146 -3.28 -3.18 3.28
CA LEU A 146 -2.51 -3.00 4.51
C LEU A 146 -1.16 -2.32 4.28
N ASP A 147 -0.62 -2.28 3.06
CA ASP A 147 0.66 -1.62 2.80
C ASP A 147 0.62 -0.14 3.17
N SER A 148 -0.34 0.60 2.64
CA SER A 148 -0.54 2.01 2.98
C SER A 148 -1.04 2.22 4.41
N ALA A 149 -1.93 1.34 4.88
CA ALA A 149 -2.51 1.47 6.23
C ALA A 149 -1.45 1.26 7.34
N PHE A 150 -0.51 0.33 7.14
CA PHE A 150 0.61 0.14 8.07
C PHE A 150 1.60 1.30 7.98
N LEU A 151 1.88 1.80 6.78
CA LEU A 151 2.72 2.99 6.59
C LEU A 151 2.15 4.19 7.35
N ASP A 152 0.87 4.50 7.20
CA ASP A 152 0.20 5.61 7.87
C ASP A 152 0.34 5.52 9.40
N LEU A 153 0.15 4.31 9.96
CA LEU A 153 0.35 4.10 11.39
C LEU A 153 1.80 4.32 11.81
N MET A 154 2.77 3.88 11.01
CA MET A 154 4.20 4.03 11.29
C MET A 154 4.63 5.49 11.20
N LEU A 155 4.23 6.21 10.17
CA LEU A 155 4.48 7.66 10.03
C LEU A 155 3.92 8.43 11.21
N TYR A 156 2.66 8.19 11.56
CA TYR A 156 2.02 8.83 12.71
C TYR A 156 2.74 8.56 14.03
N ASN A 157 3.09 7.29 14.29
CA ASN A 157 3.76 6.90 15.54
C ASN A 157 5.19 7.44 15.65
N ASN A 158 5.85 7.75 14.51
CA ASN A 158 7.22 8.26 14.46
C ASN A 158 7.30 9.78 14.26
N GLY A 159 6.19 10.50 14.37
CA GLY A 159 6.16 11.96 14.41
C GLY A 159 6.32 12.66 13.06
N PHE A 160 5.95 12.01 11.96
CA PHE A 160 5.93 12.64 10.63
C PHE A 160 4.81 13.69 10.46
N GLY A 161 3.93 13.84 11.45
CA GLY A 161 2.88 14.85 11.48
C GLY A 161 1.71 14.58 10.55
N ARG A 162 1.97 14.14 9.32
CA ARG A 162 0.97 13.80 8.31
C ARG A 162 1.07 12.33 7.91
N THR A 163 -0.08 11.69 7.72
CA THR A 163 -0.26 10.41 7.04
C THR A 163 -0.28 10.63 5.53
N CYS A 164 -0.40 9.56 4.74
CA CYS A 164 -0.41 9.67 3.29
C CYS A 164 -1.82 9.86 2.72
N GLU A 165 -1.90 10.55 1.60
CA GLU A 165 -2.92 10.30 0.60
C GLU A 165 -2.53 9.06 -0.22
N ILE A 166 -3.50 8.22 -0.54
CA ILE A 166 -3.27 6.87 -1.06
C ILE A 166 -3.84 6.75 -2.47
N GLY A 167 -3.00 6.43 -3.46
CA GLY A 167 -3.49 6.12 -4.80
C GLY A 167 -4.18 4.76 -4.84
N ILE A 168 -5.50 4.72 -5.14
CA ILE A 168 -6.27 3.48 -5.23
C ILE A 168 -6.91 3.31 -6.61
N GLY A 169 -6.75 2.12 -7.21
CA GLY A 169 -7.39 1.79 -8.49
C GLY A 169 -8.92 1.71 -8.36
N ASP A 170 -9.64 2.31 -9.30
CA ASP A 170 -11.12 2.33 -9.32
C ASP A 170 -11.73 0.94 -9.51
N ASN A 171 -11.00 -0.01 -10.08
CA ASN A 171 -11.40 -1.42 -10.17
C ASN A 171 -11.67 -2.07 -8.80
N LEU A 172 -11.12 -1.51 -7.72
CA LEU A 172 -11.34 -1.97 -6.34
C LEU A 172 -12.59 -1.32 -5.70
N LEU A 173 -13.12 -0.26 -6.30
CA LEU A 173 -14.26 0.52 -5.80
C LEU A 173 -15.61 -0.06 -6.26
N ILE A 174 -15.79 -1.36 -6.09
CA ILE A 174 -16.91 -2.14 -6.64
C ILE A 174 -18.27 -1.68 -6.12
N TYR A 175 -18.32 -1.21 -4.86
CA TYR A 175 -19.55 -0.75 -4.22
C TYR A 175 -19.47 0.74 -3.87
N PRO A 176 -20.58 1.51 -4.02
CA PRO A 176 -20.60 2.94 -3.70
C PRO A 176 -20.12 3.28 -2.29
N TRP A 177 -20.46 2.45 -1.30
CA TRP A 177 -20.03 2.67 0.08
C TRP A 177 -18.51 2.48 0.26
N ILE A 178 -17.87 1.60 -0.52
CA ILE A 178 -16.40 1.43 -0.51
C ILE A 178 -15.75 2.71 -1.04
N LYS A 179 -16.24 3.25 -2.17
CA LYS A 179 -15.73 4.51 -2.73
C LYS A 179 -15.82 5.65 -1.70
N LYS A 180 -16.96 5.76 -0.99
CA LYS A 180 -17.12 6.76 0.08
C LYS A 180 -16.11 6.53 1.21
N LEU A 181 -15.99 5.31 1.70
CA LEU A 181 -15.11 4.97 2.82
C LEU A 181 -13.62 5.26 2.50
N VAL A 182 -13.14 4.86 1.32
CA VAL A 182 -11.74 5.07 0.95
C VAL A 182 -11.41 6.54 0.70
N ARG A 183 -12.30 7.32 0.06
CA ARG A 183 -12.11 8.78 -0.09
C ARG A 183 -12.13 9.50 1.25
N MET A 184 -12.93 9.06 2.23
CA MET A 184 -12.83 9.55 3.61
C MET A 184 -11.50 9.18 4.27
N ASN A 185 -10.87 8.07 3.83
CA ASN A 185 -9.57 7.59 4.32
C ASN A 185 -8.38 8.16 3.51
N LYS A 186 -8.48 9.38 3.01
CA LYS A 186 -7.44 10.05 2.21
C LYS A 186 -7.06 9.34 0.92
N CYS A 187 -7.91 8.48 0.35
CA CYS A 187 -7.60 7.87 -0.94
C CYS A 187 -8.02 8.76 -2.10
N PHE A 188 -7.12 8.95 -3.08
CA PHE A 188 -7.45 9.48 -4.39
C PHE A 188 -7.57 8.35 -5.43
N THR A 189 -8.40 8.57 -6.45
CA THR A 189 -8.78 7.51 -7.38
C THR A 189 -7.86 7.48 -8.60
N VAL A 190 -7.27 6.32 -8.87
CA VAL A 190 -6.52 6.01 -10.10
C VAL A 190 -7.46 5.31 -11.07
N ARG A 191 -7.80 5.95 -12.20
CA ARG A 191 -8.71 5.39 -13.21
C ARG A 191 -8.01 4.29 -14.02
N ARG A 192 -8.74 3.24 -14.34
CA ARG A 192 -8.23 2.08 -15.07
C ARG A 192 -9.15 1.68 -16.23
N GLY A 193 -8.62 0.87 -17.15
CA GLY A 193 -9.42 0.35 -18.26
C GLY A 193 -9.84 1.41 -19.28
N LEU A 194 -9.10 2.50 -19.37
CA LEU A 194 -9.33 3.64 -20.24
C LEU A 194 -8.73 3.41 -21.64
N THR A 195 -9.27 4.11 -22.64
CA THR A 195 -8.62 4.26 -23.95
C THR A 195 -7.28 5.01 -23.80
N ALA A 196 -6.40 4.94 -24.80
CA ALA A 196 -5.10 5.60 -24.74
C ALA A 196 -5.20 7.12 -24.50
N HIS A 197 -6.18 7.80 -25.13
CA HIS A 197 -6.41 9.23 -24.97
C HIS A 197 -6.94 9.56 -23.56
N GLU A 198 -7.91 8.81 -23.06
CA GLU A 198 -8.45 8.98 -21.69
C GLU A 198 -7.39 8.68 -20.64
N MET A 199 -6.53 7.69 -20.87
CA MET A 199 -5.42 7.35 -19.98
C MET A 199 -4.43 8.50 -19.88
N MET A 200 -4.08 9.14 -20.99
CA MET A 200 -3.18 10.30 -21.02
C MET A 200 -3.77 11.46 -20.22
N ARG A 201 -5.05 11.82 -20.46
CA ARG A 201 -5.74 12.87 -19.71
C ARG A 201 -5.83 12.55 -18.21
N SER A 202 -6.19 11.31 -17.86
CA SER A 202 -6.29 10.87 -16.47
C SER A 202 -4.94 10.87 -15.76
N SER A 203 -3.86 10.48 -16.47
CA SER A 203 -2.50 10.50 -15.94
C SER A 203 -2.01 11.93 -15.71
N HIS A 204 -2.32 12.85 -16.62
CA HIS A 204 -2.00 14.28 -16.47
C HIS A 204 -2.70 14.87 -15.24
N LEU A 205 -4.03 14.71 -15.15
CA LEU A 205 -4.82 15.19 -14.00
C LEU A 205 -4.31 14.61 -12.68
N MET A 206 -3.95 13.33 -12.65
CA MET A 206 -3.40 12.68 -11.45
C MET A 206 -2.04 13.24 -11.09
N SER A 207 -1.17 13.50 -12.07
CA SER A 207 0.13 14.13 -11.86
C SER A 207 -0.02 15.54 -11.29
N GLU A 208 -0.83 16.41 -11.91
CA GLU A 208 -1.13 17.75 -11.39
C GLU A 208 -1.66 17.68 -9.94
N TYR A 209 -2.57 16.74 -9.67
CA TYR A 209 -3.07 16.55 -8.32
C TYR A 209 -1.99 16.15 -7.32
N MET A 210 -1.04 15.29 -7.70
CA MET A 210 0.05 14.87 -6.81
C MET A 210 1.00 16.02 -6.49
N HIS A 211 1.36 16.85 -7.49
CA HIS A 211 2.15 18.06 -7.28
C HIS A 211 1.42 19.04 -6.35
N TYR A 212 0.14 19.30 -6.61
CA TYR A 212 -0.70 20.14 -5.75
C TYR A 212 -0.77 19.58 -4.31
N ALA A 213 -0.98 18.28 -4.14
CA ALA A 213 -1.13 17.68 -2.82
C ALA A 213 0.15 17.77 -1.97
N ILE A 214 1.31 17.64 -2.59
CA ILE A 214 2.61 17.74 -1.90
C ILE A 214 2.96 19.20 -1.60
N ASN A 215 2.89 20.08 -2.60
CA ASN A 215 3.45 21.43 -2.53
C ASN A 215 2.50 22.44 -1.92
N GLU A 216 1.19 22.36 -2.24
CA GLU A 216 0.20 23.34 -1.80
C GLU A 216 -0.64 22.83 -0.61
N LYS A 217 -1.14 21.59 -0.72
CA LYS A 217 -1.98 21.00 0.32
C LYS A 217 -1.16 20.51 1.53
N GLY A 218 0.14 20.27 1.35
CA GLY A 218 1.06 19.84 2.39
C GLY A 218 0.79 18.42 2.88
N GLU A 219 0.49 17.49 1.97
CA GLU A 219 0.20 16.09 2.26
C GLU A 219 1.31 15.17 1.75
N ASN A 220 1.58 14.07 2.44
CA ASN A 220 2.37 12.97 1.89
C ASN A 220 1.51 12.15 0.93
N ILE A 221 2.13 11.51 -0.03
CA ILE A 221 1.46 10.57 -0.95
C ILE A 221 2.14 9.20 -0.85
N TRP A 222 1.34 8.13 -0.92
CA TRP A 222 1.82 6.77 -1.15
C TRP A 222 1.27 6.22 -2.46
N ILE A 223 2.16 5.66 -3.26
CA ILE A 223 1.83 4.95 -4.49
C ILE A 223 2.77 3.75 -4.71
N ALA A 224 2.25 2.69 -5.33
CA ALA A 224 3.08 1.54 -5.70
C ALA A 224 3.96 1.86 -6.91
N GLN A 225 5.17 1.32 -6.96
CA GLN A 225 6.16 1.50 -8.05
C GLN A 225 5.70 0.93 -9.40
N ARG A 226 4.59 0.18 -9.42
CA ARG A 226 4.03 -0.46 -10.60
C ARG A 226 2.52 -0.61 -10.51
N GLU A 227 1.90 -0.89 -11.65
CA GLU A 227 0.51 -1.28 -11.68
C GLU A 227 0.30 -2.67 -11.09
N GLY A 228 -0.45 -2.74 -9.98
CA GLY A 228 -0.75 -3.97 -9.26
C GLY A 228 0.47 -4.58 -8.55
N ARG A 229 0.23 -5.69 -7.85
CA ARG A 229 1.27 -6.43 -7.11
C ARG A 229 2.03 -7.37 -8.03
N ALA A 230 3.35 -7.45 -7.89
CA ALA A 230 4.14 -8.52 -8.51
C ALA A 230 3.68 -9.87 -7.96
N LYS A 231 3.34 -10.81 -8.86
CA LYS A 231 2.83 -12.13 -8.47
C LYS A 231 3.94 -13.06 -7.99
N ASP A 232 5.14 -12.85 -8.51
CA ASP A 232 6.37 -13.58 -8.20
C ASP A 232 7.27 -12.85 -7.22
N SER A 233 6.83 -11.68 -6.72
CA SER A 233 7.62 -10.79 -5.88
C SER A 233 8.94 -10.29 -6.51
N ASP A 234 9.08 -10.33 -7.83
CA ASP A 234 10.09 -9.58 -8.56
C ASP A 234 9.53 -8.17 -8.83
N ASP A 235 9.65 -7.32 -7.83
CA ASP A 235 9.12 -5.96 -7.90
C ASP A 235 10.06 -5.09 -8.72
N ARG A 236 9.52 -4.46 -9.78
CA ARG A 236 10.25 -3.55 -10.67
C ARG A 236 9.46 -2.26 -10.86
N THR A 237 10.15 -1.14 -10.82
CA THR A 237 9.58 0.18 -11.10
C THR A 237 9.23 0.29 -12.58
N GLN A 238 7.98 0.63 -12.87
CA GLN A 238 7.54 0.83 -14.25
C GLN A 238 7.82 2.24 -14.71
N ASP A 239 8.49 2.41 -15.85
CA ASP A 239 8.74 3.72 -16.49
C ASP A 239 7.44 4.51 -16.70
N SER A 240 6.30 3.82 -16.92
CA SER A 240 5.00 4.46 -17.07
C SER A 240 4.53 5.21 -15.82
N VAL A 241 4.93 4.72 -14.65
CA VAL A 241 4.64 5.39 -13.36
C VAL A 241 5.45 6.68 -13.25
N LEU A 242 6.74 6.63 -13.58
CA LEU A 242 7.61 7.83 -13.59
C LEU A 242 7.18 8.85 -14.65
N LYS A 243 6.75 8.37 -15.83
CA LYS A 243 6.19 9.24 -16.87
C LYS A 243 4.95 9.97 -16.38
N MET A 244 4.06 9.26 -15.70
CA MET A 244 2.88 9.86 -15.09
C MET A 244 3.27 10.91 -14.04
N PHE A 245 4.26 10.67 -13.17
CA PHE A 245 4.72 11.67 -12.20
C PHE A 245 5.20 12.98 -12.83
N ALA A 246 5.80 12.91 -14.00
CA ALA A 246 6.38 14.05 -14.69
C ALA A 246 5.44 14.74 -15.72
N MET A 247 4.13 14.44 -15.71
CA MET A 247 3.19 15.02 -16.72
C MET A 247 2.55 16.33 -16.27
N GLY A 248 2.29 16.50 -14.96
CA GLY A 248 1.48 17.59 -14.42
C GLY A 248 2.30 18.81 -13.98
N VAL A 249 3.33 19.16 -14.72
CA VAL A 249 4.20 20.32 -14.47
C VAL A 249 4.13 21.30 -15.63
N GLU A 250 4.65 22.52 -15.43
CA GLU A 250 4.72 23.56 -16.46
C GLU A 250 5.54 23.10 -17.68
N GLU A 251 5.12 23.54 -18.86
CA GLU A 251 5.82 23.25 -20.12
C GLU A 251 7.25 23.77 -20.06
N GLY A 252 8.21 22.94 -20.47
CA GLY A 252 9.64 23.27 -20.41
C GLY A 252 10.36 22.82 -19.14
N THR A 253 9.62 22.32 -18.11
CA THR A 253 10.25 21.74 -16.92
C THR A 253 11.05 20.49 -17.28
N SER A 254 12.30 20.40 -16.79
CA SER A 254 13.12 19.20 -16.99
C SER A 254 12.50 17.98 -16.30
N LEU A 255 12.82 16.76 -16.79
CA LEU A 255 12.33 15.52 -16.15
C LEU A 255 12.76 15.44 -14.69
N THR A 256 14.01 15.75 -14.42
CA THR A 256 14.57 15.67 -13.06
C THR A 256 13.93 16.69 -12.12
N ASP A 257 13.70 17.92 -12.59
CA ASP A 257 13.04 18.94 -11.78
C ASP A 257 11.57 18.58 -11.49
N ALA A 258 10.85 18.04 -12.48
CA ALA A 258 9.49 17.55 -12.28
C ALA A 258 9.41 16.45 -11.21
N LEU A 259 10.36 15.50 -11.21
CA LEU A 259 10.39 14.43 -10.21
C LEU A 259 10.88 14.91 -8.83
N LYS A 260 11.82 15.88 -8.79
CA LYS A 260 12.28 16.50 -7.52
C LYS A 260 11.17 17.25 -6.81
N ASP A 261 10.28 17.88 -7.55
CA ASP A 261 9.13 18.60 -6.98
C ASP A 261 8.20 17.70 -6.17
N LEU A 262 8.23 16.39 -6.41
CA LEU A 262 7.48 15.37 -5.66
C LEU A 262 8.24 14.81 -4.45
N HIS A 263 9.52 15.11 -4.28
CA HIS A 263 10.35 14.59 -3.18
C HIS A 263 10.22 13.08 -3.01
N ILE A 264 10.57 12.32 -4.06
CA ILE A 264 10.41 10.87 -4.09
C ILE A 264 11.29 10.22 -3.02
N ALA A 265 10.69 9.48 -2.11
CA ALA A 265 11.37 8.67 -1.12
C ALA A 265 10.98 7.19 -1.33
N PRO A 266 11.88 6.35 -1.84
CA PRO A 266 11.62 4.94 -2.00
C PRO A 266 11.32 4.27 -0.65
N LEU A 267 10.35 3.37 -0.63
CA LEU A 267 9.94 2.63 0.55
C LEU A 267 9.99 1.13 0.30
N THR A 268 10.71 0.43 1.12
CA THR A 268 10.79 -1.03 1.10
C THR A 268 9.78 -1.65 2.07
N ILE A 269 8.96 -2.57 1.57
CA ILE A 269 8.01 -3.35 2.36
C ILE A 269 8.42 -4.82 2.35
N SER A 270 8.75 -5.38 3.51
CA SER A 270 9.16 -6.77 3.68
C SER A 270 8.18 -7.51 4.59
N TYR A 271 7.48 -8.50 4.05
CA TYR A 271 6.63 -9.44 4.78
C TYR A 271 7.31 -10.80 4.85
N GLU A 272 7.33 -11.41 6.05
CA GLU A 272 7.86 -12.77 6.21
C GLU A 272 7.02 -13.78 5.42
N TYR A 273 5.70 -13.64 5.45
CA TYR A 273 4.78 -14.47 4.68
C TYR A 273 3.80 -13.61 3.88
N ASP A 274 3.51 -14.01 2.66
CA ASP A 274 2.45 -13.44 1.84
C ASP A 274 1.20 -14.31 1.97
N PRO A 275 0.12 -13.85 2.65
CA PRO A 275 -1.06 -14.68 2.82
C PRO A 275 -1.81 -14.97 1.52
N CYS A 276 -1.51 -14.25 0.44
CA CYS A 276 -2.09 -14.44 -0.89
C CYS A 276 -1.21 -15.30 -1.82
N ASP A 277 -0.14 -15.92 -1.33
CA ASP A 277 0.82 -16.67 -2.14
C ASP A 277 0.16 -17.80 -2.96
N TYR A 278 -0.70 -18.60 -2.34
CA TYR A 278 -1.44 -19.66 -3.04
C TYR A 278 -2.42 -19.10 -4.09
N LEU A 279 -3.07 -17.95 -3.86
CA LEU A 279 -3.93 -17.29 -4.85
C LEU A 279 -3.14 -16.75 -6.05
N LYS A 280 -1.91 -16.29 -5.80
CA LYS A 280 -0.99 -15.87 -6.85
C LYS A 280 -0.51 -17.06 -7.68
N ALA A 281 -0.22 -18.20 -7.02
CA ALA A 281 0.14 -19.43 -7.70
C ALA A 281 -1.02 -20.00 -8.54
N GLU A 282 -2.26 -19.97 -8.02
CA GLU A 282 -3.47 -20.29 -8.80
C GLU A 282 -3.58 -19.42 -10.06
N GLU A 283 -3.35 -18.10 -9.93
CA GLU A 283 -3.39 -17.19 -11.07
C GLU A 283 -2.35 -17.56 -12.15
N PHE A 284 -1.15 -18.00 -11.76
CA PHE A 284 -0.14 -18.49 -12.71
C PHE A 284 -0.62 -19.76 -13.42
N GLN A 285 -1.19 -20.71 -12.70
CA GLN A 285 -1.68 -21.94 -13.32
C GLN A 285 -2.88 -21.66 -14.24
N PHE A 286 -3.85 -20.84 -13.83
CA PHE A 286 -4.96 -20.45 -14.70
C PHE A 286 -4.49 -19.77 -15.99
N LYS A 287 -3.50 -18.88 -15.91
CA LYS A 287 -2.93 -18.22 -17.10
C LYS A 287 -2.19 -19.19 -18.01
N ARG A 288 -1.55 -20.23 -17.46
CA ARG A 288 -0.88 -21.28 -18.22
C ARG A 288 -1.89 -22.19 -18.93
N ASP A 289 -2.92 -22.62 -18.20
CA ASP A 289 -3.80 -23.72 -18.63
C ASP A 289 -5.07 -23.25 -19.37
N VAL A 290 -5.48 -22.00 -19.19
CA VAL A 290 -6.71 -21.45 -19.77
C VAL A 290 -6.39 -20.24 -20.64
N PRO A 291 -6.37 -20.40 -21.99
CA PRO A 291 -6.13 -19.29 -22.91
C PRO A 291 -7.10 -18.13 -22.69
N GLY A 292 -6.57 -16.90 -22.56
CA GLY A 292 -7.39 -15.71 -22.37
C GLY A 292 -8.00 -15.53 -20.98
N TRP A 293 -7.61 -16.34 -19.99
CA TRP A 293 -8.09 -16.19 -18.62
C TRP A 293 -7.81 -14.78 -18.07
N LYS A 294 -8.81 -14.21 -17.43
CA LYS A 294 -8.74 -12.92 -16.78
C LYS A 294 -9.31 -13.02 -15.38
N LYS A 295 -8.66 -12.33 -14.46
CA LYS A 295 -9.10 -12.21 -13.07
C LYS A 295 -10.47 -11.54 -12.99
N SER A 296 -11.35 -12.11 -12.18
CA SER A 296 -12.69 -11.55 -11.91
C SER A 296 -12.66 -10.53 -10.76
N LYS A 297 -13.72 -9.74 -10.66
CA LYS A 297 -13.94 -8.84 -9.52
C LYS A 297 -14.03 -9.59 -8.18
N GLN A 298 -14.54 -10.83 -8.19
CA GLN A 298 -14.62 -11.67 -6.99
C GLN A 298 -13.22 -12.10 -6.53
N ASP A 299 -12.31 -12.41 -7.48
CA ASP A 299 -10.92 -12.75 -7.14
C ASP A 299 -10.20 -11.57 -6.46
N ASP A 300 -10.50 -10.32 -6.86
CA ASP A 300 -9.96 -9.14 -6.19
C ASP A 300 -10.47 -9.01 -4.75
N LEU A 301 -11.77 -9.25 -4.52
CA LEU A 301 -12.33 -9.25 -3.17
C LEU A 301 -11.75 -10.36 -2.29
N ASP A 302 -11.56 -11.56 -2.85
CA ASP A 302 -10.97 -12.69 -2.12
C ASP A 302 -9.49 -12.43 -1.79
N ASN A 303 -8.75 -11.81 -2.70
CA ASN A 303 -7.38 -11.35 -2.43
C ASN A 303 -7.33 -10.27 -1.34
N MET A 304 -8.21 -9.26 -1.39
CA MET A 304 -8.29 -8.23 -0.35
C MET A 304 -8.61 -8.85 1.02
N LYS A 305 -9.60 -9.73 1.09
CA LYS A 305 -9.98 -10.45 2.32
C LYS A 305 -8.82 -11.28 2.86
N THR A 306 -8.20 -12.07 1.99
CA THR A 306 -7.08 -12.94 2.34
C THR A 306 -5.89 -12.12 2.82
N GLY A 307 -5.60 -11.00 2.15
CA GLY A 307 -4.55 -10.06 2.54
C GLY A 307 -4.82 -9.49 3.94
N ILE A 308 -5.99 -8.89 4.18
CA ILE A 308 -6.33 -8.26 5.47
C ILE A 308 -6.28 -9.28 6.62
N MET A 309 -6.82 -10.49 6.42
CA MET A 309 -7.05 -11.48 7.48
C MET A 309 -5.90 -12.46 7.64
N GLY A 310 -5.05 -12.62 6.64
CA GLY A 310 -4.03 -13.65 6.60
C GLY A 310 -2.78 -13.28 7.41
N PHE A 311 -2.13 -14.32 7.93
CA PHE A 311 -0.93 -14.18 8.75
C PHE A 311 0.29 -13.80 7.90
N LYS A 312 1.01 -12.75 8.30
CA LYS A 312 2.13 -12.15 7.58
C LYS A 312 3.50 -12.41 8.25
N GLY A 313 3.50 -13.04 9.43
CA GLY A 313 4.72 -13.17 10.21
C GLY A 313 5.27 -11.82 10.66
N ARG A 314 6.57 -11.63 10.57
CA ARG A 314 7.25 -10.36 10.84
C ARG A 314 7.06 -9.41 9.65
N VAL A 315 6.86 -8.13 9.93
CA VAL A 315 6.67 -7.10 8.92
C VAL A 315 7.65 -5.97 9.17
N HIS A 316 8.35 -5.53 8.12
CA HIS A 316 9.29 -4.43 8.19
C HIS A 316 9.07 -3.44 7.06
N TYR A 317 9.12 -2.16 7.41
CA TYR A 317 9.10 -1.03 6.48
C TYR A 317 10.38 -0.23 6.66
N GLU A 318 11.02 0.11 5.56
CA GLU A 318 12.25 0.89 5.56
C GLU A 318 12.20 1.97 4.49
N LEU A 319 12.29 3.25 4.91
CA LEU A 319 12.41 4.38 3.98
C LEU A 319 13.87 4.52 3.54
N SER A 320 14.05 4.78 2.26
CA SER A 320 15.31 5.26 1.71
C SER A 320 15.44 6.78 1.88
N PRO A 321 16.63 7.36 1.74
CA PRO A 321 16.78 8.79 1.52
C PRO A 321 15.90 9.26 0.35
N CYS A 322 15.47 10.54 0.40
CA CYS A 322 14.85 11.18 -0.74
C CYS A 322 15.86 11.24 -1.90
N ILE A 323 15.42 10.93 -3.11
CA ILE A 323 16.33 10.84 -4.28
C ILE A 323 16.61 12.21 -4.95
N ASP A 324 16.23 13.33 -4.33
CA ASP A 324 16.39 14.68 -4.91
C ASP A 324 17.84 14.98 -5.32
N GLU A 325 18.81 14.70 -4.41
CA GLU A 325 20.24 14.92 -4.68
C GLU A 325 20.75 14.03 -5.83
N TRP A 326 20.28 12.78 -5.88
CA TRP A 326 20.62 11.88 -6.98
C TRP A 326 20.01 12.34 -8.31
N LEU A 327 18.79 12.90 -8.29
CA LEU A 327 18.16 13.48 -9.47
C LEU A 327 18.91 14.73 -9.97
N ASP A 328 19.53 15.53 -9.09
CA ASP A 328 20.39 16.64 -9.46
C ASP A 328 21.64 16.16 -10.25
N GLU A 329 22.24 15.05 -9.83
CA GLU A 329 23.36 14.47 -10.56
C GLU A 329 22.92 13.82 -11.87
N MET A 330 21.73 13.21 -11.88
CA MET A 330 21.14 12.64 -13.09
C MET A 330 20.83 13.72 -14.15
N GLY A 331 20.34 14.88 -13.73
CA GLY A 331 20.01 16.00 -14.62
C GLY A 331 21.23 16.62 -15.34
N LYS A 332 22.45 16.34 -14.84
CA LYS A 332 23.69 16.78 -15.49
C LYS A 332 24.17 15.86 -16.63
N LYS A 333 23.58 14.65 -16.73
CA LYS A 333 23.93 13.69 -17.76
C LYS A 333 23.26 14.04 -19.09
N ASP A 334 24.03 13.99 -20.16
CA ASP A 334 23.52 14.14 -21.55
C ASP A 334 23.10 12.78 -22.08
N ILE A 335 21.92 12.32 -21.66
CA ILE A 335 21.33 11.05 -22.09
C ILE A 335 19.89 11.26 -22.58
N PRO A 336 19.41 10.42 -23.51
CA PRO A 336 18.04 10.51 -24.01
C PRO A 336 17.01 10.41 -22.90
N ARG A 337 15.93 11.20 -22.94
CA ARG A 337 14.84 11.19 -21.94
C ARG A 337 14.30 9.77 -21.63
N LYS A 338 14.22 8.91 -22.65
CA LYS A 338 13.77 7.52 -22.48
C LYS A 338 14.72 6.71 -21.61
N GLU A 339 16.01 6.87 -21.82
CA GLU A 339 17.05 6.19 -21.03
C GLU A 339 17.08 6.73 -19.59
N MET A 340 16.88 8.02 -19.42
CA MET A 340 16.79 8.67 -18.12
C MET A 340 15.65 8.07 -17.26
N PHE A 341 14.45 7.81 -17.81
CA PHE A 341 13.38 7.12 -17.09
C PHE A 341 13.80 5.74 -16.62
N HIS A 342 14.51 5.01 -17.47
CA HIS A 342 14.98 3.67 -17.14
C HIS A 342 16.04 3.68 -16.02
N GLU A 343 17.00 4.59 -16.07
CA GLU A 343 18.01 4.76 -15.02
C GLU A 343 17.37 5.17 -13.68
N ILE A 344 16.38 6.08 -13.69
CA ILE A 344 15.64 6.47 -12.49
C ILE A 344 14.86 5.27 -11.92
N ALA A 345 14.20 4.47 -12.77
CA ALA A 345 13.51 3.27 -12.34
C ALA A 345 14.46 2.26 -11.71
N GLN A 346 15.63 2.03 -12.31
CA GLN A 346 16.67 1.15 -11.76
C GLN A 346 17.22 1.66 -10.43
N HIS A 347 17.38 2.98 -10.28
CA HIS A 347 17.84 3.56 -9.01
C HIS A 347 16.80 3.33 -7.89
N ILE A 348 15.52 3.58 -8.17
CA ILE A 348 14.44 3.31 -7.21
C ILE A 348 14.39 1.81 -6.86
N ASP A 349 14.56 0.92 -7.83
CA ASP A 349 14.63 -0.52 -7.60
C ASP A 349 15.83 -0.89 -6.71
N ALA A 350 17.01 -0.32 -6.97
CA ALA A 350 18.22 -0.56 -6.17
C ALA A 350 18.02 -0.10 -4.71
N GLU A 351 17.41 1.07 -4.51
CA GLU A 351 17.06 1.61 -3.21
C GLU A 351 16.09 0.68 -2.44
N ILE A 352 15.07 0.17 -3.11
CA ILE A 352 14.08 -0.74 -2.51
C ILE A 352 14.71 -2.12 -2.25
N HIS A 353 15.42 -2.67 -3.23
CA HIS A 353 15.94 -4.03 -3.15
C HIS A 353 17.06 -4.17 -2.13
N SER A 354 17.97 -3.19 -2.02
CA SER A 354 19.08 -3.21 -1.06
C SER A 354 18.60 -3.16 0.40
N ARG A 355 17.37 -2.71 0.64
CA ARG A 355 16.76 -2.58 1.98
C ARG A 355 15.77 -3.69 2.32
N TYR A 356 15.62 -4.71 1.48
CA TYR A 356 14.79 -5.86 1.87
C TYR A 356 15.29 -6.48 3.18
N ARG A 357 14.41 -6.58 4.15
CA ARG A 357 14.64 -7.43 5.31
C ARG A 357 14.31 -8.86 4.93
N LEU A 358 15.36 -9.66 4.76
CA LEU A 358 15.22 -11.07 4.44
C LEU A 358 14.95 -11.90 5.70
N TYR A 359 14.08 -12.88 5.54
CA TYR A 359 13.70 -13.82 6.57
C TYR A 359 14.15 -15.24 6.18
N PRO A 360 14.21 -16.21 7.11
CA PRO A 360 14.61 -17.58 6.81
C PRO A 360 13.92 -18.18 5.58
N CYS A 361 12.62 -17.93 5.40
CA CYS A 361 11.86 -18.43 4.24
C CYS A 361 12.41 -17.96 2.89
N ASN A 362 13.02 -16.76 2.82
CA ASN A 362 13.61 -16.25 1.58
C ASN A 362 14.86 -17.03 1.18
N TRP A 363 15.73 -17.32 2.16
CA TRP A 363 16.95 -18.06 1.95
C TRP A 363 16.67 -19.53 1.64
N ILE A 364 15.75 -20.17 2.39
CA ILE A 364 15.33 -21.55 2.17
C ILE A 364 14.74 -21.72 0.76
N ALA A 365 13.86 -20.82 0.34
CA ALA A 365 13.26 -20.85 -0.98
C ALA A 365 14.30 -20.69 -2.11
N LYS A 366 15.27 -19.77 -1.90
CA LYS A 366 16.36 -19.58 -2.86
C LYS A 366 17.25 -20.82 -2.94
N ASP A 367 17.63 -21.41 -1.81
CA ASP A 367 18.47 -22.62 -1.79
C ASP A 367 17.77 -23.79 -2.50
N GLU A 368 16.47 -23.96 -2.29
CA GLU A 368 15.69 -25.03 -2.92
C GLU A 368 15.56 -24.85 -4.44
N LEU A 369 15.37 -23.61 -4.91
CA LEU A 369 15.20 -23.34 -6.35
C LEU A 369 16.51 -23.23 -7.11
N ASP A 370 17.53 -22.62 -6.52
CA ASP A 370 18.79 -22.29 -7.20
C ASP A 370 19.89 -23.32 -6.93
N GLY A 371 19.65 -24.32 -6.06
CA GLY A 371 20.66 -25.28 -5.64
C GLY A 371 21.80 -24.66 -4.85
N THR A 372 21.59 -23.51 -4.22
CA THR A 372 22.60 -22.81 -3.39
C THR A 372 22.58 -23.32 -1.96
N ASN A 373 23.58 -22.93 -1.15
CA ASN A 373 23.65 -23.29 0.26
C ASN A 373 23.90 -22.04 1.13
N ASN A 374 22.83 -21.54 1.73
CA ASN A 374 22.83 -20.41 2.66
C ASN A 374 22.42 -20.89 4.08
N SER A 375 22.81 -22.10 4.46
CA SER A 375 22.39 -22.72 5.74
C SER A 375 22.85 -21.96 6.99
N ASP A 376 23.75 -20.99 6.86
CA ASP A 376 24.15 -20.05 7.90
C ASP A 376 23.06 -18.97 8.19
N LYS A 377 22.08 -18.82 7.32
CA LYS A 377 20.98 -17.81 7.40
C LYS A 377 19.69 -18.35 8.03
N TYR A 378 19.59 -19.67 8.24
CA TYR A 378 18.40 -20.29 8.81
C TYR A 378 18.74 -21.59 9.55
N THR A 379 17.84 -21.99 10.46
CA THR A 379 17.98 -23.24 11.21
C THR A 379 17.14 -24.37 10.59
N SER A 380 17.41 -25.62 11.00
CA SER A 380 16.55 -26.77 10.63
C SER A 380 15.10 -26.59 11.11
N ALA A 381 14.87 -25.90 12.24
CA ALA A 381 13.55 -25.59 12.74
C ALA A 381 12.83 -24.54 11.83
N ASP A 382 13.55 -23.56 11.29
CA ASP A 382 13.01 -22.60 10.32
C ASP A 382 12.59 -23.34 9.04
N LYS A 383 13.42 -24.26 8.54
CA LYS A 383 13.11 -25.07 7.35
C LYS A 383 11.83 -25.90 7.57
N GLN A 384 11.73 -26.59 8.71
CA GLN A 384 10.51 -27.35 9.04
C GLN A 384 9.26 -26.45 9.16
N THR A 385 9.42 -25.26 9.74
CA THR A 385 8.33 -24.29 9.91
C THR A 385 7.85 -23.79 8.56
N PHE A 386 8.78 -23.44 7.67
CA PHE A 386 8.44 -22.97 6.33
C PHE A 386 7.82 -24.08 5.48
N GLU A 387 8.31 -25.30 5.56
CA GLU A 387 7.72 -26.45 4.86
C GLU A 387 6.29 -26.74 5.31
N LYS A 388 6.02 -26.70 6.60
CA LYS A 388 4.65 -26.82 7.13
C LYS A 388 3.75 -25.69 6.63
N TYR A 389 4.29 -24.47 6.52
CA TYR A 389 3.55 -23.34 5.98
C TYR A 389 3.23 -23.54 4.49
N LEU A 390 4.21 -23.93 3.65
CA LEU A 390 4.03 -24.20 2.22
C LEU A 390 2.95 -25.23 1.97
N ASN A 391 3.03 -26.38 2.67
CA ASN A 391 2.05 -27.45 2.55
C ASN A 391 0.64 -26.99 2.93
N LYS A 392 0.51 -26.14 3.95
CA LYS A 392 -0.76 -25.53 4.33
C LYS A 392 -1.29 -24.55 3.29
N GLN A 393 -0.43 -23.82 2.61
CA GLN A 393 -0.83 -22.90 1.54
C GLN A 393 -1.24 -23.67 0.28
N ILE A 394 -0.46 -24.63 -0.15
CA ILE A 394 -0.76 -25.51 -1.29
C ILE A 394 -2.11 -26.24 -1.09
N ALA A 395 -2.39 -26.71 0.12
CA ALA A 395 -3.68 -27.35 0.44
C ALA A 395 -4.92 -26.44 0.30
N LYS A 396 -4.74 -25.12 0.18
CA LYS A 396 -5.86 -24.17 -0.06
C LYS A 396 -6.18 -23.96 -1.54
N VAL A 397 -5.31 -24.41 -2.42
CA VAL A 397 -5.44 -24.24 -3.87
C VAL A 397 -6.72 -24.88 -4.39
N LYS A 398 -7.44 -24.17 -5.27
CA LYS A 398 -8.76 -24.58 -5.80
C LYS A 398 -8.81 -24.55 -7.34
N VAL A 399 -7.70 -24.74 -8.00
CA VAL A 399 -7.68 -24.85 -9.46
C VAL A 399 -8.18 -26.23 -9.91
N PRO A 400 -8.86 -26.37 -11.04
CA PRO A 400 -9.11 -27.66 -11.66
C PRO A 400 -7.78 -28.34 -12.01
N ASN A 401 -7.65 -29.63 -11.65
CA ASN A 401 -6.44 -30.42 -11.91
C ASN A 401 -5.15 -29.72 -11.44
N PRO A 402 -4.93 -29.55 -10.13
CA PRO A 402 -3.80 -28.80 -9.61
C PRO A 402 -2.49 -29.50 -9.93
N ASP A 403 -1.57 -28.76 -10.54
CA ASP A 403 -0.18 -29.16 -10.76
C ASP A 403 0.63 -28.72 -9.52
N TYR A 404 0.74 -29.62 -8.56
CA TYR A 404 1.33 -29.30 -7.26
C TYR A 404 2.80 -28.93 -7.33
N ASP A 405 3.56 -29.50 -8.26
CA ASP A 405 4.98 -29.17 -8.45
C ASP A 405 5.13 -27.76 -9.00
N PHE A 406 4.35 -27.40 -10.00
CA PHE A 406 4.28 -26.05 -10.56
C PHE A 406 3.83 -25.02 -9.51
N LEU A 407 2.77 -25.31 -8.77
CA LEU A 407 2.24 -24.42 -7.73
C LEU A 407 3.25 -24.17 -6.63
N ARG A 408 3.95 -25.24 -6.18
CA ARG A 408 5.04 -25.15 -5.20
C ARG A 408 6.17 -24.28 -5.72
N GLU A 409 6.62 -24.52 -6.96
CA GLU A 409 7.65 -23.71 -7.62
C GLU A 409 7.27 -22.22 -7.63
N LYS A 410 6.02 -21.88 -8.00
CA LYS A 410 5.57 -20.49 -8.04
C LYS A 410 5.52 -19.84 -6.67
N ILE A 411 5.09 -20.57 -5.63
CA ILE A 411 5.14 -20.06 -4.25
C ILE A 411 6.59 -19.87 -3.80
N LEU A 412 7.47 -20.82 -4.02
CA LEU A 412 8.90 -20.69 -3.69
C LEU A 412 9.54 -19.51 -4.42
N THR A 413 9.22 -19.30 -5.70
CA THR A 413 9.71 -18.16 -6.49
C THR A 413 9.37 -16.81 -5.82
N MET A 414 8.15 -16.66 -5.28
CA MET A 414 7.76 -15.45 -4.56
C MET A 414 8.61 -15.18 -3.32
N TYR A 415 9.08 -16.22 -2.65
CA TYR A 415 9.96 -16.08 -1.49
C TYR A 415 11.43 -15.93 -1.87
N ALA A 416 11.88 -16.54 -2.96
CA ALA A 416 13.27 -16.47 -3.43
C ALA A 416 13.62 -15.11 -4.07
N ASN A 417 12.71 -14.51 -4.83
CA ASN A 417 12.98 -13.28 -5.59
C ASN A 417 13.41 -12.09 -4.72
N PRO A 418 12.82 -11.80 -3.55
CA PRO A 418 13.35 -10.75 -2.67
C PRO A 418 14.80 -10.98 -2.28
N CYS A 419 15.23 -12.24 -2.07
CA CYS A 419 16.61 -12.58 -1.76
C CYS A 419 17.52 -12.39 -2.99
N ARG A 420 17.10 -12.83 -4.17
CA ARG A 420 17.84 -12.63 -5.42
C ARG A 420 18.05 -11.15 -5.71
N ASN A 421 16.99 -10.35 -5.59
CA ASN A 421 17.04 -8.91 -5.80
C ASN A 421 17.94 -8.19 -4.78
N TRP A 422 17.88 -8.60 -3.51
CA TRP A 422 18.75 -8.03 -2.48
C TRP A 422 20.22 -8.34 -2.76
N LEU A 423 20.55 -9.58 -3.13
CA LEU A 423 21.92 -9.98 -3.48
C LEU A 423 22.44 -9.19 -4.68
N ALA A 424 21.62 -9.03 -5.72
CA ALA A 424 21.96 -8.25 -6.90
C ALA A 424 22.20 -6.76 -6.56
N ALA A 425 21.32 -6.14 -5.76
CA ALA A 425 21.41 -4.73 -5.41
C ALA A 425 22.58 -4.42 -4.45
N THR A 426 22.98 -5.39 -3.61
CA THR A 426 24.08 -5.20 -2.63
C THR A 426 25.43 -5.65 -3.13
N GLY A 427 25.51 -6.25 -4.33
CA GLY A 427 26.76 -6.83 -4.85
C GLY A 427 27.26 -8.06 -4.08
N MET A 428 26.45 -8.64 -3.20
CA MET A 428 26.82 -9.80 -2.37
C MET A 428 26.58 -11.14 -3.09
N GLN A 429 26.63 -11.17 -4.42
CA GLN A 429 26.60 -12.44 -5.17
C GLN A 429 27.85 -13.23 -4.82
N LYS A 430 27.66 -14.40 -4.20
CA LYS A 430 28.72 -15.44 -4.03
C LYS A 430 28.71 -16.41 -5.20
#